data_04da4d1a918ec4720f689436f8183eb7
#
_entry.id   04da4d1a918ec4720f689436f8183eb7
#
_cell.length_a   1.000
_cell.length_b   1.000
_cell.length_c   1.000
_cell.angle_alpha   90.00
_cell.angle_beta   90.00
_cell.angle_gamma   90.00
#
_symmetry.space_group_name_H-M   'P 1'
#
loop_
_entity.id
_entity.type
_entity.pdbx_description
1 polymer ?
#
loop_
_entity_poly.entity_id
_entity_poly.type
_entity_poly.pdbx_seq_one_letter_code
_entity_poly.pdbx_strand_id
1 'polypeptide(L)'
;MIYAFSKLFVYACLFPLGNMRKYEPNAELTKHAHISSIEDYNRMYDDSIKNPESFWEGQADRISWFQKWNKVWDWDFNDAYIKWFEGAKLNACYNCIDRHVEDGYGEDIGLIWEGNDPNESKKYTYNELLAQVQLAGNALKNLGIEKGDRVCIYMQMVPELAIAVLACARIGAIHSVVFGAFAPDSLEARINDSECKVLITQDTGVRGEKTNIPMKSNADIALQKTPSIEKTLVVKRTGAAV
;
A
#
# COMPACT_ATOMS: atom_id res chain seq x y z
N MET A 1 20.44 38.71 -29.28
CA MET A 1 20.43 38.53 -27.83
C MET A 1 20.16 37.06 -27.49
N ILE A 2 21.03 36.15 -27.93
CA ILE A 2 20.94 34.70 -27.72
C ILE A 2 22.39 34.22 -27.49
N TYR A 3 22.96 34.50 -26.31
CA TYR A 3 24.26 33.96 -25.91
C TYR A 3 24.45 33.98 -24.39
N ALA A 4 23.44 33.59 -23.62
CA ALA A 4 23.59 33.56 -22.16
C ALA A 4 23.16 32.23 -21.50
N PHE A 5 22.69 31.20 -22.25
CA PHE A 5 22.18 29.96 -21.65
C PHE A 5 23.11 28.74 -21.78
N SER A 6 24.22 28.83 -22.53
CA SER A 6 25.08 27.65 -22.76
C SER A 6 26.19 27.46 -21.72
N LYS A 7 26.41 28.40 -20.81
CA LYS A 7 27.50 28.29 -19.80
C LYS A 7 27.07 27.76 -18.43
N LEU A 8 25.80 27.69 -18.14
CA LEU A 8 25.31 27.20 -16.82
C LEU A 8 25.16 25.67 -16.74
N PHE A 9 25.06 24.98 -17.88
CA PHE A 9 24.88 23.54 -17.90
C PHE A 9 26.19 22.72 -17.82
N VAL A 10 27.35 23.35 -18.05
CA VAL A 10 28.67 22.67 -18.03
C VAL A 10 29.24 22.56 -16.63
N TYR A 11 28.80 23.38 -15.69
CA TYR A 11 29.30 23.34 -14.31
C TYR A 11 28.64 22.29 -13.39
N ALA A 12 27.52 21.75 -13.76
CA ALA A 12 26.83 20.73 -12.96
C ALA A 12 27.42 19.29 -13.09
N CYS A 13 28.27 19.04 -14.09
CA CYS A 13 28.88 17.73 -14.33
C CYS A 13 30.32 17.58 -13.84
N LEU A 14 30.89 18.57 -13.12
CA LEU A 14 32.28 18.55 -12.64
C LEU A 14 32.41 18.55 -11.11
N PHE A 15 31.38 18.13 -10.36
CA PHE A 15 31.71 17.63 -9.04
C PHE A 15 32.36 16.26 -9.24
N PRO A 16 33.61 16.06 -8.82
CA PRO A 16 34.13 14.71 -8.72
C PRO A 16 33.19 13.99 -7.77
N LEU A 17 32.49 12.99 -8.27
CA LEU A 17 31.86 11.98 -7.43
C LEU A 17 33.02 11.44 -6.59
N GLY A 18 33.20 12.02 -5.40
CA GLY A 18 34.23 11.59 -4.47
C GLY A 18 34.12 10.11 -4.32
N ASN A 19 35.20 9.39 -4.17
CA ASN A 19 35.33 7.94 -4.10
C ASN A 19 34.08 7.31 -3.46
N MET A 20 33.08 6.98 -4.29
CA MET A 20 31.91 6.25 -3.81
C MET A 20 32.42 4.89 -3.36
N ARG A 21 32.34 4.68 -2.06
CA ARG A 21 32.75 3.42 -1.45
C ARG A 21 31.87 2.32 -2.01
N LYS A 22 32.47 1.38 -2.72
CA LYS A 22 31.77 0.19 -3.17
C LYS A 22 31.70 -0.81 -2.01
N TYR A 23 30.56 -1.40 -1.85
CA TYR A 23 30.32 -2.48 -0.90
C TYR A 23 29.95 -3.72 -1.70
N GLU A 24 30.70 -4.79 -1.49
CA GLU A 24 30.39 -6.08 -2.12
C GLU A 24 29.15 -6.70 -1.45
N PRO A 25 28.27 -7.37 -2.23
CA PRO A 25 27.15 -8.09 -1.69
C PRO A 25 27.59 -9.20 -0.73
N ASN A 26 26.76 -9.47 0.29
CA ASN A 26 26.99 -10.60 1.17
C ASN A 26 26.83 -11.92 0.40
N ALA A 27 27.88 -12.76 0.36
CA ALA A 27 27.92 -13.97 -0.43
C ALA A 27 26.83 -14.99 -0.03
N GLU A 28 26.48 -15.09 1.26
CA GLU A 28 25.42 -16.01 1.70
C GLU A 28 24.03 -15.54 1.24
N LEU A 29 23.77 -14.23 1.30
CA LEU A 29 22.51 -13.67 0.76
C LEU A 29 22.42 -13.85 -0.74
N THR A 30 23.53 -13.65 -1.45
CA THR A 30 23.58 -13.76 -2.93
C THR A 30 23.26 -15.17 -3.40
N LYS A 31 23.68 -16.21 -2.68
CA LYS A 31 23.36 -17.62 -3.03
C LYS A 31 21.88 -17.92 -3.12
N HIS A 32 21.07 -17.25 -2.32
CA HIS A 32 19.62 -17.44 -2.21
C HIS A 32 18.78 -16.34 -2.87
N ALA A 33 19.45 -15.36 -3.48
CA ALA A 33 18.77 -14.28 -4.18
C ALA A 33 18.21 -14.76 -5.54
N HIS A 34 17.02 -14.28 -5.91
CA HIS A 34 16.42 -14.54 -7.22
C HIS A 34 17.27 -13.98 -8.38
N ILE A 35 18.02 -12.90 -8.12
CA ILE A 35 19.01 -12.32 -9.03
C ILE A 35 20.33 -12.37 -8.29
N SER A 36 21.23 -13.24 -8.72
CA SER A 36 22.46 -13.56 -7.99
C SER A 36 23.71 -12.87 -8.55
N SER A 37 23.61 -12.21 -9.70
CA SER A 37 24.73 -11.53 -10.36
C SER A 37 24.29 -10.23 -11.04
N ILE A 38 25.25 -9.35 -11.29
CA ILE A 38 25.01 -8.12 -12.06
C ILE A 38 24.69 -8.44 -13.53
N GLU A 39 25.24 -9.53 -14.04
CA GLU A 39 25.00 -10.05 -15.39
C GLU A 39 23.55 -10.48 -15.55
N ASP A 40 22.99 -11.18 -14.54
CA ASP A 40 21.58 -11.58 -14.52
C ASP A 40 20.66 -10.36 -14.46
N TYR A 41 21.01 -9.38 -13.62
CA TYR A 41 20.29 -8.11 -13.55
C TYR A 41 20.28 -7.40 -14.91
N ASN A 42 21.45 -7.23 -15.53
CA ASN A 42 21.57 -6.53 -16.80
C ASN A 42 20.79 -7.26 -17.91
N ARG A 43 20.85 -8.59 -17.94
CA ARG A 43 20.06 -9.39 -18.89
C ARG A 43 18.56 -9.16 -18.73
N MET A 44 18.06 -9.21 -17.49
CA MET A 44 16.64 -8.95 -17.21
C MET A 44 16.24 -7.52 -17.54
N TYR A 45 17.10 -6.55 -17.20
CA TYR A 45 16.87 -5.14 -17.53
C TYR A 45 16.80 -4.92 -19.04
N ASP A 46 17.77 -5.46 -19.77
CA ASP A 46 17.82 -5.38 -21.23
C ASP A 46 16.58 -6.01 -21.88
N ASP A 47 16.13 -7.16 -21.37
CA ASP A 47 14.92 -7.83 -21.85
C ASP A 47 13.68 -6.98 -21.58
N SER A 48 13.56 -6.38 -20.40
CA SER A 48 12.43 -5.50 -20.06
C SER A 48 12.31 -4.27 -20.97
N ILE A 49 13.43 -3.82 -21.55
CA ILE A 49 13.46 -2.68 -22.48
C ILE A 49 13.27 -3.10 -23.93
N LYS A 50 13.90 -4.22 -24.33
CA LYS A 50 13.89 -4.68 -25.73
C LYS A 50 12.63 -5.47 -26.09
N ASN A 51 12.08 -6.22 -25.11
CA ASN A 51 10.93 -7.10 -25.27
C ASN A 51 9.88 -6.87 -24.18
N PRO A 52 9.38 -5.63 -23.98
CA PRO A 52 8.57 -5.27 -22.83
C PRO A 52 7.27 -6.08 -22.71
N GLU A 53 6.59 -6.37 -23.81
CA GLU A 53 5.34 -7.16 -23.77
C GLU A 53 5.56 -8.55 -23.18
N SER A 54 6.46 -9.33 -23.79
CA SER A 54 6.74 -10.70 -23.32
C SER A 54 7.37 -10.72 -21.93
N PHE A 55 8.22 -9.76 -21.61
CA PHE A 55 8.81 -9.63 -20.28
C PHE A 55 7.73 -9.42 -19.20
N TRP A 56 6.86 -8.42 -19.37
CA TRP A 56 5.82 -8.12 -18.39
C TRP A 56 4.70 -9.15 -18.35
N GLU A 57 4.40 -9.82 -19.47
CA GLU A 57 3.51 -10.97 -19.51
C GLU A 57 4.04 -12.09 -18.61
N GLY A 58 5.32 -12.44 -18.74
CA GLY A 58 5.96 -13.44 -17.87
C GLY A 58 6.01 -13.02 -16.39
N GLN A 59 6.19 -11.73 -16.09
CA GLN A 59 6.12 -11.25 -14.70
C GLN A 59 4.69 -11.32 -14.13
N ALA A 60 3.69 -11.10 -14.97
CA ALA A 60 2.28 -11.14 -14.57
C ALA A 60 1.81 -12.56 -14.18
N ASP A 61 2.44 -13.62 -14.67
CA ASP A 61 2.13 -15.00 -14.28
C ASP A 61 2.47 -15.31 -12.80
N ARG A 62 3.18 -14.41 -12.11
CA ARG A 62 3.48 -14.55 -10.67
C ARG A 62 2.29 -14.24 -9.76
N ILE A 63 1.22 -13.67 -10.30
CA ILE A 63 -0.01 -13.34 -9.58
C ILE A 63 -1.21 -14.05 -10.20
N SER A 64 -2.26 -14.24 -9.40
CA SER A 64 -3.46 -14.93 -9.83
C SER A 64 -4.45 -13.94 -10.45
N TRP A 65 -4.91 -14.25 -11.65
CA TRP A 65 -5.88 -13.48 -12.40
C TRP A 65 -7.21 -14.23 -12.50
N PHE A 66 -8.31 -13.55 -12.21
CA PHE A 66 -9.65 -14.10 -12.46
C PHE A 66 -10.01 -14.07 -13.94
N GLN A 67 -9.43 -13.10 -14.66
CA GLN A 67 -9.52 -13.00 -16.11
C GLN A 67 -8.19 -12.46 -16.63
N LYS A 68 -7.55 -13.16 -17.57
CA LYS A 68 -6.35 -12.68 -18.23
C LYS A 68 -6.66 -11.51 -19.16
N TRP A 69 -5.64 -10.79 -19.55
CA TRP A 69 -5.70 -9.61 -20.41
C TRP A 69 -5.88 -9.95 -21.88
N ASN A 70 -6.34 -8.98 -22.64
CA ASN A 70 -6.36 -9.01 -24.10
C ASN A 70 -5.10 -8.37 -24.69
N LYS A 71 -4.52 -7.41 -23.99
CA LYS A 71 -3.31 -6.68 -24.36
C LYS A 71 -2.50 -6.38 -23.10
N VAL A 72 -1.18 -6.60 -23.14
CA VAL A 72 -0.29 -6.42 -21.98
C VAL A 72 -0.17 -4.96 -21.62
N TRP A 73 0.12 -4.11 -22.60
CA TRP A 73 0.19 -2.67 -22.41
C TRP A 73 -0.22 -1.91 -23.67
N ASP A 74 -0.70 -0.70 -23.47
CA ASP A 74 -1.01 0.27 -24.51
C ASP A 74 -0.69 1.66 -24.00
N TRP A 75 0.06 2.46 -24.74
CA TRP A 75 0.47 3.77 -24.27
C TRP A 75 0.79 4.74 -25.40
N ASP A 76 0.55 6.02 -25.14
CA ASP A 76 1.05 7.14 -25.93
C ASP A 76 1.51 8.24 -24.97
N PHE A 77 2.80 8.59 -25.06
CA PHE A 77 3.39 9.61 -24.19
C PHE A 77 2.82 11.02 -24.48
N ASN A 78 2.51 11.33 -25.75
CA ASN A 78 2.03 12.65 -26.13
C ASN A 78 0.60 12.89 -25.63
N ASP A 79 -0.21 11.84 -25.63
CA ASP A 79 -1.59 11.88 -25.13
C ASP A 79 -1.71 11.59 -23.62
N ALA A 80 -0.57 11.44 -22.93
CA ALA A 80 -0.50 11.05 -21.51
C ALA A 80 -1.34 9.81 -21.19
N TYR A 81 -1.34 8.84 -22.11
CA TYR A 81 -2.18 7.66 -22.05
C TYR A 81 -1.34 6.43 -21.75
N ILE A 82 -1.77 5.63 -20.77
CA ILE A 82 -1.20 4.31 -20.48
C ILE A 82 -2.27 3.35 -19.93
N LYS A 83 -2.29 2.14 -20.46
CA LYS A 83 -3.06 1.01 -19.92
C LYS A 83 -2.16 -0.22 -19.82
N TRP A 84 -2.25 -0.91 -18.69
CA TRP A 84 -1.62 -2.18 -18.45
C TRP A 84 -2.67 -3.27 -18.32
N PHE A 85 -2.39 -4.45 -18.89
CA PHE A 85 -3.21 -5.65 -18.78
C PHE A 85 -4.69 -5.40 -19.08
N GLU A 86 -4.95 -4.80 -20.24
CA GLU A 86 -6.28 -4.37 -20.63
C GLU A 86 -7.29 -5.52 -20.65
N GLY A 87 -8.43 -5.33 -19.99
CA GLY A 87 -9.47 -6.34 -19.83
C GLY A 87 -9.23 -7.35 -18.72
N ALA A 88 -8.05 -7.34 -18.09
CA ALA A 88 -7.75 -8.26 -17.00
C ALA A 88 -8.56 -7.95 -15.73
N LYS A 89 -8.78 -9.00 -14.93
CA LYS A 89 -9.45 -8.88 -13.61
C LYS A 89 -8.70 -9.68 -12.57
N LEU A 90 -8.45 -9.04 -11.43
CA LEU A 90 -7.87 -9.66 -10.26
C LEU A 90 -8.45 -9.03 -8.98
N ASN A 91 -8.17 -9.64 -7.84
CA ASN A 91 -8.39 -9.03 -6.53
C ASN A 91 -7.05 -9.03 -5.76
N ALA A 92 -6.65 -7.86 -5.28
CA ALA A 92 -5.39 -7.73 -4.55
C ALA A 92 -5.42 -8.50 -3.23
N CYS A 93 -6.53 -8.48 -2.50
CA CYS A 93 -6.67 -9.24 -1.26
C CYS A 93 -6.56 -10.76 -1.50
N TYR A 94 -7.19 -11.28 -2.56
CA TYR A 94 -7.04 -12.68 -2.95
C TYR A 94 -5.57 -13.05 -3.17
N ASN A 95 -4.85 -12.21 -3.91
CA ASN A 95 -3.44 -12.42 -4.17
C ASN A 95 -2.55 -12.32 -2.91
N CYS A 96 -2.95 -11.52 -1.93
CA CYS A 96 -2.18 -11.36 -0.69
C CYS A 96 -2.47 -12.44 0.35
N ILE A 97 -3.67 -13.02 0.35
CA ILE A 97 -4.11 -13.92 1.42
C ILE A 97 -4.67 -15.24 0.87
N ASP A 98 -5.81 -15.18 0.15
CA ASP A 98 -6.61 -16.37 -0.17
C ASP A 98 -5.80 -17.43 -0.91
N ARG A 99 -5.04 -17.04 -1.94
CA ARG A 99 -4.23 -17.99 -2.72
C ARG A 99 -3.19 -18.73 -1.86
N HIS A 100 -2.62 -18.04 -0.86
CA HIS A 100 -1.63 -18.68 0.04
C HIS A 100 -2.30 -19.72 0.94
N VAL A 101 -3.53 -19.48 1.38
CA VAL A 101 -4.32 -20.47 2.11
C VAL A 101 -4.66 -21.66 1.20
N GLU A 102 -5.10 -21.39 -0.03
CA GLU A 102 -5.44 -22.41 -1.02
C GLU A 102 -4.21 -23.26 -1.44
N ASP A 103 -3.02 -22.63 -1.49
CA ASP A 103 -1.74 -23.27 -1.80
C ASP A 103 -1.17 -24.06 -0.61
N GLY A 104 -1.87 -24.11 0.55
CA GLY A 104 -1.47 -24.89 1.72
C GLY A 104 -0.61 -24.16 2.75
N TYR A 105 -0.38 -22.85 2.60
CA TYR A 105 0.40 -22.01 3.52
C TYR A 105 -0.46 -21.35 4.61
N GLY A 106 -1.67 -21.85 4.84
CA GLY A 106 -2.63 -21.25 5.78
C GLY A 106 -2.10 -21.09 7.20
N GLU A 107 -1.25 -22.00 7.67
CA GLU A 107 -0.64 -21.96 9.01
C GLU A 107 0.68 -21.16 9.07
N ASP A 108 1.19 -20.70 7.93
CA ASP A 108 2.39 -19.87 7.89
C ASP A 108 2.06 -18.45 8.38
N ILE A 109 3.08 -17.79 8.96
CA ILE A 109 2.92 -16.42 9.45
C ILE A 109 2.87 -15.44 8.27
N GLY A 110 1.70 -14.83 8.07
CA GLY A 110 1.47 -13.83 7.04
C GLY A 110 1.70 -12.39 7.50
N LEU A 111 1.58 -12.12 8.81
CA LEU A 111 1.81 -10.77 9.36
C LEU A 111 2.47 -10.87 10.75
N ILE A 112 3.53 -10.11 10.94
CA ILE A 112 4.15 -9.87 12.23
C ILE A 112 4.02 -8.38 12.54
N TRP A 113 3.51 -8.06 13.71
CA TRP A 113 3.43 -6.69 14.20
C TRP A 113 4.17 -6.57 15.52
N GLU A 114 4.94 -5.51 15.64
CA GLU A 114 5.59 -5.12 16.90
C GLU A 114 5.09 -3.74 17.31
N GLY A 115 4.67 -3.64 18.57
CA GLY A 115 4.20 -2.41 19.17
C GLY A 115 5.32 -1.44 19.52
N ASN A 116 4.94 -0.39 20.23
CA ASN A 116 5.91 0.58 20.77
C ASN A 116 6.72 -0.01 21.96
N ASP A 117 6.13 -0.90 22.73
CA ASP A 117 6.81 -1.71 23.73
C ASP A 117 7.35 -2.98 23.03
N PRO A 118 8.65 -3.33 23.19
CA PRO A 118 9.22 -4.55 22.60
C PRO A 118 8.52 -5.85 23.03
N ASN A 119 7.80 -5.84 24.15
CA ASN A 119 7.01 -6.98 24.61
C ASN A 119 5.60 -7.02 23.99
N GLU A 120 5.19 -5.98 23.29
CA GLU A 120 3.91 -5.91 22.59
C GLU A 120 4.08 -6.35 21.15
N SER A 121 3.84 -7.63 20.87
CA SER A 121 3.89 -8.17 19.51
C SER A 121 2.69 -9.06 19.23
N LYS A 122 2.32 -9.14 17.96
CA LYS A 122 1.29 -10.05 17.45
C LYS A 122 1.76 -10.70 16.17
N LYS A 123 1.42 -11.98 16.01
CA LYS A 123 1.61 -12.73 14.77
C LYS A 123 0.25 -13.22 14.29
N TYR A 124 0.05 -13.19 13.00
CA TYR A 124 -1.14 -13.73 12.36
C TYR A 124 -0.72 -14.71 11.30
N THR A 125 -1.32 -15.90 11.32
CA THR A 125 -1.24 -16.82 10.18
C THR A 125 -2.06 -16.31 9.01
N TYR A 126 -1.88 -16.86 7.82
CA TYR A 126 -2.74 -16.54 6.68
C TYR A 126 -4.20 -16.89 6.93
N ASN A 127 -4.49 -18.00 7.62
CA ASN A 127 -5.84 -18.37 8.04
C ASN A 127 -6.48 -17.34 8.97
N GLU A 128 -5.73 -16.87 9.97
CA GLU A 128 -6.20 -15.85 10.90
C GLU A 128 -6.43 -14.50 10.19
N LEU A 129 -5.51 -14.09 9.30
CA LEU A 129 -5.68 -12.89 8.49
C LEU A 129 -6.92 -12.99 7.60
N LEU A 130 -7.12 -14.13 6.94
CA LEU A 130 -8.29 -14.37 6.11
C LEU A 130 -9.58 -14.16 6.90
N ALA A 131 -9.68 -14.77 8.08
CA ALA A 131 -10.85 -14.64 8.94
C ALA A 131 -11.08 -13.17 9.37
N GLN A 132 -10.04 -12.45 9.79
CA GLN A 132 -10.13 -11.05 10.21
C GLN A 132 -10.54 -10.13 9.04
N VAL A 133 -9.96 -10.32 7.87
CA VAL A 133 -10.28 -9.53 6.67
C VAL A 133 -11.70 -9.79 6.18
N GLN A 134 -12.18 -11.04 6.28
CA GLN A 134 -13.57 -11.38 5.95
C GLN A 134 -14.56 -10.69 6.90
N LEU A 135 -14.29 -10.70 8.21
CA LEU A 135 -15.09 -10.01 9.22
C LEU A 135 -15.14 -8.50 8.96
N ALA A 136 -13.97 -7.89 8.71
CA ALA A 136 -13.87 -6.47 8.43
C ALA A 136 -14.58 -6.09 7.11
N GLY A 137 -14.46 -6.92 6.07
CA GLY A 137 -15.20 -6.74 4.81
C GLY A 137 -16.70 -6.81 4.98
N ASN A 138 -17.20 -7.76 5.80
CA ASN A 138 -18.62 -7.84 6.13
C ASN A 138 -19.09 -6.63 6.96
N ALA A 139 -18.27 -6.17 7.90
CA ALA A 139 -18.58 -4.94 8.66
C ALA A 139 -18.73 -3.73 7.74
N LEU A 140 -17.80 -3.53 6.78
CA LEU A 140 -17.88 -2.45 5.80
C LEU A 140 -19.15 -2.55 4.94
N LYS A 141 -19.50 -3.74 4.47
CA LYS A 141 -20.76 -3.98 3.72
C LYS A 141 -21.99 -3.64 4.56
N ASN A 142 -22.01 -4.01 5.85
CA ASN A 142 -23.10 -3.65 6.78
C ASN A 142 -23.16 -2.13 7.05
N LEU A 143 -22.06 -1.42 6.88
CA LEU A 143 -22.02 0.05 6.92
C LEU A 143 -22.50 0.69 5.60
N GLY A 144 -22.84 -0.10 4.59
CA GLY A 144 -23.34 0.37 3.29
C GLY A 144 -22.24 0.63 2.25
N ILE A 145 -21.03 0.11 2.46
CA ILE A 145 -19.94 0.23 1.49
C ILE A 145 -20.10 -0.78 0.36
N GLU A 146 -20.07 -0.29 -0.86
CA GLU A 146 -20.14 -1.05 -2.10
C GLU A 146 -18.86 -0.94 -2.91
N LYS A 147 -18.76 -1.74 -3.97
CA LYS A 147 -17.63 -1.66 -4.92
C LYS A 147 -17.54 -0.26 -5.53
N GLY A 148 -16.34 0.33 -5.43
CA GLY A 148 -16.06 1.67 -5.95
C GLY A 148 -16.27 2.80 -4.95
N ASP A 149 -16.89 2.52 -3.80
CA ASP A 149 -16.97 3.50 -2.70
C ASP A 149 -15.60 3.74 -2.09
N ARG A 150 -15.40 4.94 -1.52
CA ARG A 150 -14.15 5.36 -0.89
C ARG A 150 -14.28 5.28 0.61
N VAL A 151 -13.28 4.67 1.23
CA VAL A 151 -13.12 4.52 2.69
C VAL A 151 -11.84 5.22 3.12
N CYS A 152 -11.94 6.21 3.98
CA CYS A 152 -10.77 6.83 4.60
C CYS A 152 -10.30 5.98 5.79
N ILE A 153 -8.99 5.76 5.90
CA ILE A 153 -8.39 5.02 7.02
C ILE A 153 -7.35 5.91 7.68
N TYR A 154 -7.72 6.48 8.84
CA TYR A 154 -6.86 7.34 9.65
C TYR A 154 -6.44 6.62 10.91
N MET A 155 -5.33 5.87 10.82
CA MET A 155 -4.84 4.98 11.87
C MET A 155 -3.33 5.01 11.97
N GLN A 156 -2.81 4.54 13.10
CA GLN A 156 -1.40 4.20 13.26
C GLN A 156 -1.09 2.83 12.64
N MET A 157 0.20 2.48 12.61
CA MET A 157 0.67 1.20 12.09
C MET A 157 0.35 0.06 13.07
N VAL A 158 -0.90 -0.36 13.05
CA VAL A 158 -1.45 -1.48 13.84
C VAL A 158 -1.99 -2.57 12.90
N PRO A 159 -2.14 -3.82 13.34
CA PRO A 159 -2.64 -4.90 12.48
C PRO A 159 -3.98 -4.58 11.82
N GLU A 160 -4.84 -3.89 12.53
CA GLU A 160 -6.17 -3.50 12.07
C GLU A 160 -6.12 -2.55 10.86
N LEU A 161 -5.02 -1.78 10.70
CA LEU A 161 -4.79 -0.98 9.48
C LEU A 161 -4.62 -1.88 8.25
N ALA A 162 -3.77 -2.90 8.34
CA ALA A 162 -3.55 -3.84 7.25
C ALA A 162 -4.83 -4.62 6.92
N ILE A 163 -5.56 -5.05 7.96
CA ILE A 163 -6.85 -5.73 7.82
C ILE A 163 -7.87 -4.82 7.11
N ALA A 164 -7.97 -3.53 7.49
CA ALA A 164 -8.89 -2.59 6.87
C ALA A 164 -8.56 -2.34 5.38
N VAL A 165 -7.28 -2.17 5.04
CA VAL A 165 -6.81 -2.03 3.65
C VAL A 165 -7.20 -3.25 2.81
N LEU A 166 -6.91 -4.44 3.32
CA LEU A 166 -7.22 -5.70 2.63
C LEU A 166 -8.72 -5.96 2.55
N ALA A 167 -9.49 -5.58 3.56
CA ALA A 167 -10.95 -5.67 3.55
C ALA A 167 -11.58 -4.78 2.47
N CYS A 168 -11.10 -3.54 2.33
CA CYS A 168 -11.52 -2.66 1.23
C CYS A 168 -11.21 -3.30 -0.14
N ALA A 169 -9.97 -3.77 -0.33
CA ALA A 169 -9.57 -4.44 -1.57
C ALA A 169 -10.43 -5.69 -1.85
N ARG A 170 -10.76 -6.46 -0.80
CA ARG A 170 -11.58 -7.68 -0.90
C ARG A 170 -12.96 -7.41 -1.49
N ILE A 171 -13.63 -6.37 -1.02
CA ILE A 171 -14.99 -6.01 -1.47
C ILE A 171 -14.98 -5.08 -2.69
N GLY A 172 -13.80 -4.68 -3.18
CA GLY A 172 -13.67 -3.77 -4.32
C GLY A 172 -13.91 -2.29 -3.97
N ALA A 173 -13.86 -1.92 -2.68
CA ALA A 173 -13.88 -0.54 -2.23
C ALA A 173 -12.49 0.10 -2.41
N ILE A 174 -12.47 1.40 -2.60
CA ILE A 174 -11.25 2.20 -2.71
C ILE A 174 -10.88 2.70 -1.31
N HIS A 175 -9.65 2.49 -0.87
CA HIS A 175 -9.18 3.01 0.40
C HIS A 175 -8.25 4.22 0.22
N SER A 176 -8.40 5.21 1.09
CA SER A 176 -7.51 6.36 1.23
C SER A 176 -6.86 6.32 2.61
N VAL A 177 -5.60 5.89 2.67
CA VAL A 177 -4.87 5.78 3.94
C VAL A 177 -4.25 7.12 4.29
N VAL A 178 -4.58 7.63 5.46
CA VAL A 178 -4.07 8.88 6.01
C VAL A 178 -3.16 8.58 7.20
N PHE A 179 -1.95 9.10 7.15
CA PHE A 179 -0.98 8.87 8.21
C PHE A 179 -1.48 9.44 9.55
N GLY A 180 -1.43 8.61 10.59
CA GLY A 180 -2.01 8.90 11.90
C GLY A 180 -1.39 10.08 12.68
N ALA A 181 -0.33 10.70 12.15
CA ALA A 181 0.26 11.92 12.73
C ALA A 181 -0.21 13.21 12.02
N PHE A 182 -1.06 13.12 11.01
CA PHE A 182 -1.58 14.30 10.34
C PHE A 182 -2.60 15.05 11.21
N ALA A 183 -2.57 16.37 11.09
CA ALA A 183 -3.52 17.27 11.74
C ALA A 183 -4.95 17.12 11.15
N PRO A 184 -5.98 17.53 11.89
CA PRO A 184 -7.38 17.46 11.43
C PRO A 184 -7.61 18.09 10.05
N ASP A 185 -7.02 19.25 9.76
CA ASP A 185 -7.17 19.93 8.46
C ASP A 185 -6.66 19.08 7.28
N SER A 186 -5.56 18.34 7.51
CA SER A 186 -5.02 17.43 6.48
C SER A 186 -5.91 16.20 6.29
N LEU A 187 -6.57 15.74 7.32
CA LEU A 187 -7.54 14.65 7.24
C LEU A 187 -8.81 15.12 6.51
N GLU A 188 -9.34 16.29 6.90
CA GLU A 188 -10.48 16.94 6.26
C GLU A 188 -10.27 17.09 4.74
N ALA A 189 -9.13 17.66 4.34
CA ALA A 189 -8.81 17.87 2.92
C ALA A 189 -8.83 16.57 2.11
N ARG A 190 -8.26 15.47 2.64
CA ARG A 190 -8.23 14.17 1.98
C ARG A 190 -9.59 13.50 1.89
N ILE A 191 -10.39 13.62 2.94
CA ILE A 191 -11.76 13.07 2.95
C ILE A 191 -12.61 13.80 1.88
N ASN A 192 -12.53 15.13 1.84
CA ASN A 192 -13.29 15.93 0.89
C ASN A 192 -12.84 15.73 -0.54
N ASP A 193 -11.52 15.64 -0.79
CA ASP A 193 -10.96 15.40 -2.13
C ASP A 193 -11.42 14.06 -2.71
N SER A 194 -11.46 13.02 -1.88
CA SER A 194 -11.87 11.67 -2.31
C SER A 194 -13.36 11.36 -2.08
N GLU A 195 -14.11 12.25 -1.44
CA GLU A 195 -15.52 12.04 -1.08
C GLU A 195 -15.76 10.69 -0.40
N CYS A 196 -14.98 10.40 0.65
CA CYS A 196 -15.09 9.15 1.38
C CYS A 196 -16.45 9.06 2.10
N LYS A 197 -17.08 7.88 2.10
CA LYS A 197 -18.35 7.59 2.79
C LYS A 197 -18.15 7.13 4.24
N VAL A 198 -17.08 6.40 4.51
CA VAL A 198 -16.78 5.86 5.82
C VAL A 198 -15.37 6.29 6.24
N LEU A 199 -15.23 6.66 7.50
CA LEU A 199 -13.95 6.84 8.16
C LEU A 199 -13.68 5.67 9.10
N ILE A 200 -12.51 5.03 8.96
CA ILE A 200 -11.98 4.10 9.96
C ILE A 200 -10.89 4.81 10.73
N THR A 201 -10.99 4.86 12.04
CA THR A 201 -9.98 5.45 12.92
C THR A 201 -9.79 4.58 14.17
N GLN A 202 -9.01 5.05 15.13
CA GLN A 202 -8.82 4.40 16.42
C GLN A 202 -9.07 5.39 17.58
N ASP A 203 -9.28 4.86 18.77
CA ASP A 203 -9.51 5.67 19.97
C ASP A 203 -8.35 6.65 20.23
N THR A 204 -7.24 6.17 20.75
CA THR A 204 -6.00 6.93 20.93
C THR A 204 -4.81 6.16 20.36
N GLY A 205 -3.70 6.85 20.14
CA GLY A 205 -2.47 6.29 19.62
C GLY A 205 -1.35 6.27 20.64
N VAL A 206 -0.32 5.45 20.36
CA VAL A 206 0.89 5.31 21.18
C VAL A 206 2.12 5.57 20.30
N ARG A 207 3.03 6.45 20.74
CA ARG A 207 4.29 6.70 20.02
C ARG A 207 5.38 7.15 21.01
N GLY A 208 6.40 6.30 21.18
CA GLY A 208 7.40 6.53 22.21
C GLY A 208 6.73 6.60 23.60
N GLU A 209 7.06 7.62 24.38
CA GLU A 209 6.47 7.86 25.70
C GLU A 209 5.04 8.44 25.66
N LYS A 210 4.56 8.83 24.48
CA LYS A 210 3.21 9.39 24.32
C LYS A 210 2.19 8.27 24.17
N THR A 211 1.37 8.05 25.17
CA THR A 211 0.36 6.97 25.23
C THR A 211 -1.07 7.42 24.90
N ASN A 212 -1.30 8.72 24.71
CA ASN A 212 -2.62 9.32 24.50
C ASN A 212 -2.63 10.27 23.30
N ILE A 213 -2.19 9.83 22.14
CA ILE A 213 -2.32 10.64 20.91
C ILE A 213 -3.80 10.66 20.54
N PRO A 214 -4.43 11.86 20.43
CA PRO A 214 -5.87 11.99 20.34
C PRO A 214 -6.42 11.71 18.93
N MET A 215 -6.32 10.47 18.48
CA MET A 215 -6.69 10.06 17.12
C MET A 215 -8.19 10.32 16.85
N LYS A 216 -9.06 9.82 17.74
CA LYS A 216 -10.51 10.01 17.60
C LYS A 216 -10.89 11.49 17.68
N SER A 217 -10.32 12.25 18.63
CA SER A 217 -10.61 13.68 18.76
C SER A 217 -10.19 14.48 17.52
N ASN A 218 -9.04 14.14 16.93
CA ASN A 218 -8.61 14.74 15.67
C ASN A 218 -9.57 14.40 14.52
N ALA A 219 -10.04 13.16 14.47
CA ALA A 219 -11.06 12.74 13.52
C ALA A 219 -12.36 13.52 13.70
N ASP A 220 -12.83 13.72 14.94
CA ASP A 220 -14.07 14.46 15.22
C ASP A 220 -13.99 15.93 14.77
N ILE A 221 -12.82 16.56 14.90
CA ILE A 221 -12.61 17.91 14.39
C ILE A 221 -12.74 17.94 12.85
N ALA A 222 -12.09 17.01 12.17
CA ALA A 222 -12.16 16.91 10.70
C ALA A 222 -13.60 16.63 10.22
N LEU A 223 -14.33 15.77 10.95
CA LEU A 223 -15.68 15.36 10.59
C LEU A 223 -16.70 16.52 10.61
N GLN A 224 -16.42 17.61 11.32
CA GLN A 224 -17.28 18.79 11.30
C GLN A 224 -17.44 19.43 9.91
N LYS A 225 -16.50 19.15 9.01
CA LYS A 225 -16.44 19.76 7.67
C LYS A 225 -16.32 18.72 6.54
N THR A 226 -16.66 17.47 6.80
CA THR A 226 -16.60 16.37 5.81
C THR A 226 -17.99 15.75 5.61
N PRO A 227 -18.89 16.42 4.89
CA PRO A 227 -20.30 16.02 4.78
C PRO A 227 -20.50 14.68 4.04
N SER A 228 -19.50 14.17 3.35
CA SER A 228 -19.57 12.87 2.65
C SER A 228 -19.46 11.68 3.60
N ILE A 229 -18.91 11.87 4.82
CA ILE A 229 -18.81 10.77 5.80
C ILE A 229 -20.16 10.50 6.44
N GLU A 230 -20.68 9.32 6.18
CA GLU A 230 -21.95 8.83 6.73
C GLU A 230 -21.76 8.10 8.07
N LYS A 231 -20.63 7.41 8.23
CA LYS A 231 -20.34 6.56 9.40
C LYS A 231 -18.87 6.54 9.73
N THR A 232 -18.56 6.37 11.02
CA THR A 232 -17.19 6.21 11.53
C THR A 232 -17.06 4.90 12.29
N LEU A 233 -16.08 4.08 11.89
CA LEU A 233 -15.67 2.87 12.61
C LEU A 233 -14.47 3.20 13.48
N VAL A 234 -14.57 2.94 14.78
CA VAL A 234 -13.48 3.20 15.74
C VAL A 234 -12.90 1.90 16.25
N VAL A 235 -11.62 1.70 15.98
CA VAL A 235 -10.86 0.56 16.51
C VAL A 235 -10.44 0.88 17.95
N LYS A 236 -10.74 -0.05 18.86
CA LYS A 236 -10.34 0.05 20.26
C LYS A 236 -8.88 -0.38 20.43
N ARG A 237 -7.95 0.59 20.32
CA ARG A 237 -6.50 0.31 20.43
C ARG A 237 -6.04 0.35 21.90
N THR A 238 -6.41 1.40 22.63
CA THR A 238 -5.96 1.62 24.02
C THR A 238 -7.09 1.39 25.03
N GLY A 239 -8.34 1.41 24.58
CA GLY A 239 -9.51 1.32 25.45
C GLY A 239 -9.94 2.66 26.04
N ALA A 240 -9.44 3.76 25.48
CA ALA A 240 -9.89 5.09 25.85
C ALA A 240 -11.38 5.28 25.54
N ALA A 241 -12.06 6.09 26.32
CA ALA A 241 -13.43 6.52 26.00
C ALA A 241 -13.45 7.36 24.73
N VAL A 242 -14.46 7.14 23.88
CA VAL A 242 -14.65 7.81 22.60
C VAL A 242 -16.10 8.32 22.48
#